data_9bd18faac3c900846c8fd21c67fc52ca
#
_entry.id   9bd18faac3c900846c8fd21c67fc52ca
#
_cell.length_a   1.000
_cell.length_b   1.000
_cell.length_c   1.000
_cell.angle_alpha   90.00
_cell.angle_beta   90.00
_cell.angle_gamma   90.00
#
_symmetry.space_group_name_H-M   'P 1'
#
loop_
_entity.id
_entity.type
_entity.pdbx_description
1 polymer ?
#
loop_
_entity_poly.entity_id
_entity_poly.type
_entity_poly.pdbx_seq_one_letter_code
_entity_poly.pdbx_strand_id
1 'polypeptide(L)'
;MPMIEPTALNLVPMVVEQTARGERAYDIYSRLLKERVIFIVGPVEDYMANLIVAQLLFLESENPEKDIALYINSPGGSVSSGLAIYDTMQFIKPDISTICVGQAASMGAV
;
A
#
# COMPACT_ATOMS: atom_id res chain seq x y z
N MET A 1 19.10 23.92 0.25
CA MET A 1 18.48 22.64 -0.06
C MET A 1 19.52 21.64 -0.47
N PRO A 2 19.51 20.43 0.07
CA PRO A 2 20.47 19.42 -0.33
C PRO A 2 20.27 19.04 -1.79
N MET A 3 21.37 18.74 -2.46
CA MET A 3 21.32 18.27 -3.82
C MET A 3 20.74 16.87 -3.85
N ILE A 4 19.83 16.62 -4.79
CA ILE A 4 19.23 15.32 -4.95
C ILE A 4 20.20 14.44 -5.73
N GLU A 5 20.67 13.37 -5.09
CA GLU A 5 21.50 12.38 -5.74
C GLU A 5 20.65 11.45 -6.60
N PRO A 6 21.26 10.74 -7.59
CA PRO A 6 20.50 9.81 -8.42
C PRO A 6 19.70 8.78 -7.61
N THR A 7 20.24 8.29 -6.51
CA THR A 7 19.54 7.35 -5.64
C THR A 7 18.36 8.00 -4.92
N ALA A 8 18.42 9.33 -4.72
CA ALA A 8 17.35 10.05 -4.06
C ALA A 8 16.11 10.19 -4.93
N LEU A 9 16.21 9.95 -6.25
CA LEU A 9 15.06 9.95 -7.14
C LEU A 9 14.05 8.86 -6.78
N ASN A 10 14.50 7.83 -6.06
CA ASN A 10 13.63 6.75 -5.60
C ASN A 10 13.12 6.99 -4.18
N LEU A 11 13.50 8.10 -3.56
CA LEU A 11 13.03 8.40 -2.21
C LEU A 11 11.57 8.80 -2.22
N VAL A 12 10.84 8.25 -1.27
CA VAL A 12 9.45 8.57 -1.07
C VAL A 12 9.35 9.95 -0.41
N PRO A 13 8.49 10.86 -0.91
CA PRO A 13 8.30 12.15 -0.25
C PRO A 13 7.87 12.02 1.20
N MET A 14 8.31 12.94 2.02
CA MET A 14 7.96 13.00 3.44
C MET A 14 6.88 14.03 3.68
N VAL A 15 6.00 13.71 4.61
CA VAL A 15 4.91 14.59 5.05
C VAL A 15 5.15 14.89 6.54
N VAL A 16 5.12 16.17 6.89
CA VAL A 16 5.30 16.60 8.29
C VAL A 16 3.94 17.04 8.83
N GLU A 17 3.56 16.50 9.98
CA GLU A 17 2.31 16.84 10.64
C GLU A 17 2.58 17.41 12.03
N GLN A 18 1.76 18.39 12.41
CA GLN A 18 1.72 18.89 13.77
C GLN A 18 0.78 18.01 14.60
N THR A 19 1.27 17.56 15.74
CA THR A 19 0.47 16.78 16.67
C THR A 19 0.52 17.42 18.05
N ALA A 20 -0.30 16.95 18.96
CA ALA A 20 -0.29 17.41 20.35
C ALA A 20 1.07 17.16 21.03
N ARG A 21 1.87 16.25 20.50
CA ARG A 21 3.19 15.90 21.03
C ARG A 21 4.35 16.50 20.24
N GLY A 22 4.06 17.42 19.30
CA GLY A 22 5.04 18.04 18.44
C GLY A 22 4.91 17.59 17.01
N GLU A 23 5.96 17.82 16.21
CA GLU A 23 5.97 17.44 14.81
C GLU A 23 6.26 15.96 14.64
N ARG A 24 5.60 15.35 13.68
CA ARG A 24 5.87 13.98 13.24
C ARG A 24 6.05 13.94 11.74
N ALA A 25 7.05 13.20 11.30
CA ALA A 25 7.33 12.99 9.89
C ALA A 25 6.94 11.57 9.49
N TYR A 26 6.26 11.47 8.35
CA TYR A 26 5.86 10.18 7.76
C TYR A 26 6.26 10.20 6.30
N ASP A 27 6.67 9.06 5.74
CA ASP A 27 6.70 8.96 4.29
C ASP A 27 5.25 8.99 3.78
N ILE A 28 5.08 9.34 2.50
CA ILE A 28 3.74 9.54 1.95
C ILE A 28 2.89 8.26 2.01
N TYR A 29 3.49 7.09 1.80
CA TYR A 29 2.76 5.83 1.86
C TYR A 29 2.32 5.50 3.28
N SER A 30 3.19 5.71 4.27
CA SER A 30 2.84 5.50 5.66
C SER A 30 1.75 6.45 6.12
N ARG A 31 1.79 7.70 5.65
CA ARG A 31 0.75 8.69 5.99
C ARG A 31 -0.59 8.28 5.39
N LEU A 32 -0.60 7.82 4.13
CA LEU A 32 -1.82 7.37 3.49
C LEU A 32 -2.35 6.08 4.09
N LEU A 33 -1.47 5.23 4.60
CA LEU A 33 -1.88 4.03 5.31
C LEU A 33 -2.74 4.37 6.54
N LYS A 34 -2.45 5.47 7.22
CA LYS A 34 -3.28 5.94 8.33
C LYS A 34 -4.71 6.27 7.87
N GLU A 35 -4.87 6.65 6.62
CA GLU A 35 -6.18 6.87 6.01
C GLU A 35 -6.77 5.60 5.40
N ARG A 36 -6.15 4.46 5.66
CA ARG A 36 -6.56 3.14 5.19
C ARG A 36 -6.46 2.99 3.68
N VAL A 37 -5.40 3.58 3.11
CA VAL A 37 -5.08 3.50 1.70
C VAL A 37 -3.79 2.72 1.53
N ILE A 38 -3.83 1.67 0.72
CA ILE A 38 -2.68 0.83 0.40
C ILE A 38 -2.38 0.94 -1.08
N PHE A 39 -1.09 0.94 -1.43
CA PHE A 39 -0.65 1.00 -2.83
C PHE A 39 0.03 -0.28 -3.24
N ILE A 40 -0.37 -0.81 -4.39
CA ILE A 40 0.37 -1.86 -5.09
C ILE A 40 0.97 -1.20 -6.31
N VAL A 41 2.28 -0.96 -6.27
CA VAL A 41 3.02 -0.28 -7.33
C VAL A 41 4.17 -1.18 -7.76
N GLY A 42 4.29 -1.40 -9.06
CA GLY A 42 5.33 -2.26 -9.61
C GLY A 42 4.93 -3.72 -9.67
N PRO A 43 5.85 -4.62 -10.00
CA PRO A 43 5.56 -6.05 -10.16
C PRO A 43 5.08 -6.69 -8.86
N VAL A 44 4.16 -7.64 -8.97
CA VAL A 44 3.68 -8.41 -7.82
C VAL A 44 4.66 -9.56 -7.58
N GLU A 45 5.43 -9.46 -6.52
CA GLU A 45 6.44 -10.43 -6.11
C GLU A 45 6.24 -10.78 -4.64
N ASP A 46 6.91 -11.84 -4.18
CA ASP A 46 6.72 -12.36 -2.81
C ASP A 46 6.94 -11.31 -1.74
N TYR A 47 8.02 -10.54 -1.84
CA TYR A 47 8.31 -9.52 -0.84
C TYR A 47 7.23 -8.44 -0.80
N MET A 48 6.84 -7.94 -1.95
CA MET A 48 5.79 -6.93 -2.04
C MET A 48 4.46 -7.49 -1.55
N ALA A 49 4.13 -8.72 -1.93
CA ALA A 49 2.88 -9.35 -1.50
C ALA A 49 2.84 -9.50 0.03
N ASN A 50 3.94 -9.89 0.65
CA ASN A 50 4.00 -9.98 2.11
C ASN A 50 3.76 -8.63 2.77
N LEU A 51 4.30 -7.55 2.21
CA LEU A 51 4.07 -6.21 2.74
C LEU A 51 2.60 -5.80 2.62
N ILE A 52 1.97 -6.11 1.49
CA ILE A 52 0.55 -5.80 1.28
C ILE A 52 -0.32 -6.60 2.25
N VAL A 53 -0.05 -7.90 2.39
CA VAL A 53 -0.79 -8.75 3.33
C VAL A 53 -0.64 -8.22 4.76
N ALA A 54 0.58 -7.85 5.16
CA ALA A 54 0.81 -7.31 6.49
C ALA A 54 0.02 -6.01 6.72
N GLN A 55 -0.03 -5.13 5.72
CA GLN A 55 -0.80 -3.89 5.82
C GLN A 55 -2.29 -4.15 5.94
N LEU A 56 -2.81 -5.10 5.17
CA LEU A 56 -4.23 -5.47 5.24
C LEU A 56 -4.58 -6.00 6.63
N LEU A 57 -3.77 -6.89 7.16
CA LEU A 57 -4.00 -7.45 8.50
C LEU A 57 -3.87 -6.38 9.59
N PHE A 58 -2.93 -5.47 9.44
CA PHE A 58 -2.77 -4.36 10.37
C PHE A 58 -4.00 -3.47 10.38
N LEU A 59 -4.51 -3.09 9.21
CA LEU A 59 -5.69 -2.23 9.12
C LEU A 59 -6.94 -2.93 9.67
N GLU A 60 -7.07 -4.23 9.44
CA GLU A 60 -8.16 -4.98 10.04
C GLU A 60 -8.08 -4.94 11.57
N SER A 61 -6.88 -5.11 12.13
CA SER A 61 -6.70 -5.09 13.58
C SER A 61 -7.02 -3.73 14.19
N GLU A 62 -6.76 -2.65 13.43
CA GLU A 62 -7.06 -1.30 13.91
C GLU A 62 -8.55 -1.02 13.95
N ASN A 63 -9.27 -1.39 12.93
CA ASN A 63 -10.72 -1.23 12.86
C ASN A 63 -11.31 -2.18 11.82
N PRO A 64 -11.88 -3.31 12.24
CA PRO A 64 -12.41 -4.30 11.30
C PRO A 64 -13.68 -3.87 10.58
N GLU A 65 -14.29 -2.76 10.98
CA GLU A 65 -15.54 -2.29 10.38
C GLU A 65 -15.33 -1.22 9.32
N LYS A 66 -14.12 -0.68 9.20
CA LYS A 66 -13.87 0.45 8.32
C LYS A 66 -13.25 0.00 7.00
N ASP A 67 -13.73 0.58 5.90
CA ASP A 67 -13.30 0.24 4.55
C ASP A 67 -11.80 0.51 4.32
N ILE A 68 -11.23 -0.24 3.39
CA ILE A 68 -9.85 -0.09 2.94
C ILE A 68 -9.88 0.23 1.45
N ALA A 69 -9.04 1.16 1.02
CA ALA A 69 -8.85 1.48 -0.39
C ALA A 69 -7.53 0.89 -0.87
N LEU A 70 -7.56 0.22 -2.01
CA LEU A 70 -6.38 -0.41 -2.60
C LEU A 70 -6.15 0.20 -3.98
N TYR A 71 -5.06 0.96 -4.11
CA TYR A 71 -4.65 1.54 -5.38
C TYR A 71 -3.67 0.61 -6.08
N ILE A 72 -3.95 0.28 -7.33
CA ILE A 72 -3.15 -0.68 -8.08
C ILE A 72 -2.59 -0.01 -9.33
N ASN A 73 -1.28 -0.01 -9.45
CA ASN A 73 -0.55 0.40 -10.64
C ASN A 73 0.57 -0.60 -10.87
N SER A 74 0.23 -1.73 -11.46
CA SER A 74 1.14 -2.87 -11.55
C SER A 74 1.00 -3.57 -12.91
N PRO A 75 2.12 -4.01 -13.50
CA PRO A 75 2.08 -4.84 -14.71
C PRO A 75 1.67 -6.29 -14.44
N GLY A 76 1.43 -6.64 -13.16
CA GLY A 76 1.19 -8.02 -12.76
C GLY A 76 2.44 -8.64 -12.17
N GLY A 77 2.53 -9.97 -12.15
CA GLY A 77 3.69 -10.65 -11.59
C GLY A 77 3.38 -12.09 -11.21
N SER A 78 3.94 -12.54 -10.10
CA SER A 78 3.79 -13.90 -9.62
C SER A 78 2.34 -14.23 -9.28
N VAL A 79 1.85 -15.33 -9.83
CA VAL A 79 0.48 -15.81 -9.57
C VAL A 79 0.30 -16.14 -8.08
N SER A 80 1.25 -16.84 -7.49
CA SER A 80 1.14 -17.23 -6.08
C SER A 80 1.17 -16.01 -5.16
N SER A 81 1.99 -15.01 -5.48
CA SER A 81 2.04 -13.76 -4.70
C SER A 81 0.73 -12.99 -4.80
N GLY A 82 0.17 -12.90 -6.00
CA GLY A 82 -1.11 -12.24 -6.22
C GLY A 82 -2.26 -12.96 -5.53
N LEU A 83 -2.23 -14.30 -5.52
CA LEU A 83 -3.24 -15.08 -4.81
C LEU A 83 -3.17 -14.88 -3.31
N ALA A 84 -1.97 -14.71 -2.74
CA ALA A 84 -1.81 -14.44 -1.32
C ALA A 84 -2.52 -13.13 -0.94
N ILE A 85 -2.38 -12.10 -1.76
CA ILE A 85 -3.07 -10.83 -1.54
C ILE A 85 -4.58 -11.04 -1.67
N TYR A 86 -5.00 -11.70 -2.73
CA TYR A 86 -6.42 -11.94 -3.00
C TYR A 86 -7.07 -12.71 -1.85
N ASP A 87 -6.45 -13.79 -1.41
CA ASP A 87 -6.99 -14.60 -0.32
C ASP A 87 -7.12 -13.80 0.96
N THR A 88 -6.14 -12.95 1.27
CA THR A 88 -6.20 -12.07 2.43
C THR A 88 -7.36 -11.10 2.31
N MET A 89 -7.57 -10.52 1.13
CA MET A 89 -8.69 -9.60 0.88
C MET A 89 -10.04 -10.28 1.11
N GLN A 90 -10.13 -11.57 0.78
CA GLN A 90 -11.36 -12.34 1.01
C GLN A 90 -11.53 -12.74 2.47
N PHE A 91 -10.44 -12.88 3.19
CA PHE A 91 -10.43 -13.34 4.57
C PHE A 91 -10.78 -12.24 5.57
N ILE A 92 -10.29 -11.02 5.35
CA ILE A 92 -10.46 -9.93 6.33
C ILE A 92 -11.88 -9.38 6.27
N LYS A 93 -12.34 -8.80 7.38
CA LYS A 93 -13.69 -8.29 7.51
C LYS A 93 -13.96 -6.97 6.79
N PRO A 94 -13.05 -5.99 6.77
CA PRO A 94 -13.32 -4.73 6.07
C PRO A 94 -13.61 -4.92 4.59
N ASP A 95 -14.53 -4.12 4.05
CA ASP A 95 -14.75 -4.05 2.61
C ASP A 95 -13.56 -3.35 1.95
N ILE A 96 -13.18 -3.81 0.77
CA ILE A 96 -12.04 -3.28 0.05
C ILE A 96 -12.49 -2.71 -1.28
N SER A 97 -12.20 -1.42 -1.48
CA SER A 97 -12.39 -0.76 -2.77
C SER A 97 -11.09 -0.84 -3.55
N THR A 98 -11.16 -1.28 -4.80
CA THR A 98 -9.99 -1.42 -5.64
C THR A 98 -10.02 -0.37 -6.74
N ILE A 99 -8.95 0.39 -6.87
CA ILE A 99 -8.82 1.43 -7.89
C ILE A 99 -7.60 1.11 -8.74
N CYS A 100 -7.83 0.83 -10.03
CA CYS A 100 -6.75 0.53 -10.96
C CYS A 100 -6.35 1.81 -11.67
N VAL A 101 -5.09 2.19 -11.53
CA VAL A 101 -4.53 3.41 -12.11
C VAL A 101 -3.42 3.00 -13.07
N GLY A 102 -3.38 3.62 -14.25
CA GLY A 102 -2.40 3.31 -15.26
C GLY A 102 -2.54 1.88 -15.75
N GLN A 103 -1.42 1.16 -15.84
CA GLN A 103 -1.42 -0.23 -16.29
C GLN A 103 -1.64 -1.16 -15.11
N ALA A 104 -2.74 -1.90 -15.12
CA ALA A 104 -2.98 -2.97 -14.16
C ALA A 104 -3.37 -4.20 -14.95
N ALA A 105 -2.50 -5.20 -14.99
CA ALA A 105 -2.67 -6.41 -15.81
C ALA A 105 -2.43 -7.66 -14.98
N SER A 106 -2.96 -8.79 -15.45
CA SER A 106 -2.79 -10.08 -14.78
C SER A 106 -3.11 -9.98 -13.29
N MET A 107 -2.18 -10.39 -12.45
CA MET A 107 -2.37 -10.43 -11.01
C MET A 107 -2.41 -9.04 -10.37
N GLY A 108 -1.97 -8.01 -11.06
CA GLY A 108 -2.10 -6.65 -10.54
C GLY A 108 -3.55 -6.20 -10.42
N ALA A 109 -4.45 -6.76 -11.22
CA ALA A 109 -5.86 -6.36 -11.26
C ALA A 109 -6.80 -7.32 -10.52
N VAL A 110 -6.27 -8.30 -9.86
CA VAL A 110 -7.09 -9.29 -9.15
C VAL A 110 -7.80 -8.72 -7.93
#